data_cd49cbec9b164354c86119e7598434c4
#
_entry.id   cd49cbec9b164354c86119e7598434c4
#
_cell.length_a   1.000
_cell.length_b   1.000
_cell.length_c   1.000
_cell.angle_alpha   90.00
_cell.angle_beta   90.00
_cell.angle_gamma   90.00
#
_symmetry.space_group_name_H-M   'P 1'
#
loop_
_entity.id
_entity.type
_entity.pdbx_description
1 polymer ?
#
loop_
_entity_poly.entity_id
_entity_poly.type
_entity_poly.pdbx_seq_one_letter_code
_entity_poly.pdbx_strand_id
1 'polypeptide(L)'
;MLFRSGAASCFGAHLGSVLTNLKASGYQPEQVDTILLTHLHPDHVCGISKDGVANFPNATVYVSNDEAKYWLDPKQAAKLPKEKQANYSGTVEKIKQAIAPYQAKQRFKTYKLGDDIHGFKVINTAGHTPGHFSYELKTKDENVVFIGDIVHSHTVQFDKPETAIEYDIDPKKAVETRLKQFANFAKNGQTIAAPHLPFPGIGHIYSADGKSYQWIPVHFKD
;
A
#
# COMPACT_ATOMS: atom_id res chain seq x y z
N MET A 1 -6.60 8.40 10.60
CA MET A 1 -5.76 8.17 9.41
C MET A 1 -5.78 6.70 9.03
N LEU A 2 -5.65 6.36 7.75
CA LEU A 2 -5.68 5.01 7.20
C LEU A 2 -4.60 4.85 6.13
N PHE A 3 -3.92 3.68 6.04
CA PHE A 3 -2.83 3.42 5.06
C PHE A 3 -3.22 2.46 3.94
N ARG A 4 -4.34 1.76 4.08
CA ARG A 4 -4.89 0.83 3.11
C ARG A 4 -6.37 0.65 3.41
N SER A 5 -7.17 0.57 2.37
CA SER A 5 -8.61 0.38 2.54
C SER A 5 -9.10 -1.04 2.23
N GLY A 6 -8.19 -1.90 1.78
CA GLY A 6 -8.54 -3.26 1.36
C GLY A 6 -9.22 -3.33 0.00
N ALA A 7 -9.48 -4.56 -0.44
CA ALA A 7 -10.05 -4.87 -1.75
C ALA A 7 -11.56 -4.61 -1.85
N ALA A 8 -12.25 -4.50 -0.73
CA ALA A 8 -13.71 -4.45 -0.69
C ALA A 8 -14.35 -5.51 -1.63
N SER A 9 -15.27 -5.11 -2.51
CA SER A 9 -15.90 -6.01 -3.48
C SER A 9 -15.11 -6.22 -4.78
N CYS A 10 -13.96 -5.55 -4.97
CA CYS A 10 -13.18 -5.61 -6.22
C CYS A 10 -12.70 -7.02 -6.59
N PHE A 11 -12.53 -7.90 -5.61
CA PHE A 11 -12.09 -9.29 -5.78
C PHE A 11 -13.06 -10.31 -5.15
N GLY A 12 -14.31 -9.94 -4.95
CA GLY A 12 -15.36 -10.84 -4.47
C GLY A 12 -16.10 -10.33 -3.24
N ALA A 13 -17.28 -10.91 -3.01
CA ALA A 13 -18.23 -10.46 -1.99
C ALA A 13 -17.78 -10.72 -0.53
N HIS A 14 -16.80 -11.63 -0.33
CA HIS A 14 -16.33 -12.02 1.01
C HIS A 14 -15.19 -11.14 1.54
N LEU A 15 -14.75 -10.14 0.77
CA LEU A 15 -13.72 -9.19 1.16
C LEU A 15 -14.37 -7.87 1.64
N GLY A 16 -13.59 -7.02 2.31
CA GLY A 16 -14.06 -5.68 2.68
C GLY A 16 -14.45 -5.50 4.14
N SER A 17 -13.79 -6.21 5.06
CA SER A 17 -14.04 -6.10 6.51
C SER A 17 -13.52 -4.81 7.15
N VAL A 18 -12.85 -3.92 6.41
CA VAL A 18 -12.20 -2.72 6.99
C VAL A 18 -13.19 -1.85 7.76
N LEU A 19 -14.36 -1.54 7.18
CA LEU A 19 -15.37 -0.71 7.87
C LEU A 19 -15.95 -1.39 9.11
N THR A 20 -16.22 -2.70 9.03
CA THR A 20 -16.73 -3.48 10.16
C THR A 20 -15.71 -3.53 11.28
N ASN A 21 -14.45 -3.80 10.96
CA ASN A 21 -13.38 -3.89 11.94
C ASN A 21 -13.05 -2.52 12.55
N LEU A 22 -13.08 -1.45 11.74
CA LEU A 22 -12.91 -0.07 12.24
C LEU A 22 -13.97 0.25 13.31
N LYS A 23 -15.24 -0.05 13.01
CA LYS A 23 -16.34 0.17 13.97
C LYS A 23 -16.21 -0.72 15.22
N ALA A 24 -15.84 -1.97 15.04
CA ALA A 24 -15.58 -2.88 16.16
C ALA A 24 -14.43 -2.41 17.07
N SER A 25 -13.47 -1.68 16.50
CA SER A 25 -12.36 -1.04 17.25
C SER A 25 -12.75 0.30 17.89
N GLY A 26 -14.03 0.68 17.86
CA GLY A 26 -14.55 1.89 18.51
C GLY A 26 -14.45 3.18 17.67
N TYR A 27 -14.02 3.08 16.41
CA TYR A 27 -13.90 4.25 15.53
C TYR A 27 -15.02 4.28 14.49
N GLN A 28 -15.41 5.50 14.08
CA GLN A 28 -16.37 5.69 12.99
C GLN A 28 -15.65 6.14 11.71
N PRO A 29 -16.15 5.78 10.53
CA PRO A 29 -15.59 6.20 9.25
C PRO A 29 -15.44 7.72 9.09
N GLU A 30 -16.34 8.49 9.69
CA GLU A 30 -16.34 9.95 9.69
C GLU A 30 -15.18 10.57 10.47
N GLN A 31 -14.55 9.80 11.36
CA GLN A 31 -13.36 10.20 12.13
C GLN A 31 -12.06 10.05 11.34
N VAL A 32 -12.11 9.37 10.20
CA VAL A 32 -10.94 9.25 9.30
C VAL A 32 -10.89 10.51 8.43
N ASP A 33 -9.87 11.32 8.67
CA ASP A 33 -9.61 12.58 7.97
C ASP A 33 -8.57 12.45 6.84
N THR A 34 -7.73 11.42 6.91
CA THR A 34 -6.59 11.23 6.01
C THR A 34 -6.45 9.76 5.62
N ILE A 35 -6.30 9.50 4.33
CA ILE A 35 -5.97 8.19 3.77
C ILE A 35 -4.69 8.34 2.95
N LEU A 36 -3.64 7.62 3.34
CA LEU A 36 -2.36 7.57 2.63
C LEU A 36 -2.27 6.24 1.87
N LEU A 37 -2.29 6.28 0.55
CA LEU A 37 -2.16 5.09 -0.27
C LEU A 37 -0.70 4.90 -0.68
N THR A 38 -0.16 3.72 -0.41
CA THR A 38 1.19 3.35 -0.86
C THR A 38 1.25 3.28 -2.37
N HIS A 39 0.17 2.78 -2.98
CA HIS A 39 -0.04 2.67 -4.42
C HIS A 39 -1.54 2.44 -4.73
N LEU A 40 -1.90 2.33 -6.01
CA LEU A 40 -3.30 2.29 -6.45
C LEU A 40 -3.79 0.90 -6.90
N HIS A 41 -3.15 -0.19 -6.54
CA HIS A 41 -3.75 -1.50 -6.82
C HIS A 41 -5.12 -1.65 -6.15
N PRO A 42 -6.06 -2.40 -6.77
CA PRO A 42 -7.43 -2.49 -6.30
C PRO A 42 -7.60 -2.97 -4.86
N ASP A 43 -6.73 -3.85 -4.38
CA ASP A 43 -6.76 -4.34 -3.00
C ASP A 43 -6.27 -3.31 -1.97
N HIS A 44 -5.75 -2.17 -2.42
CA HIS A 44 -5.39 -1.03 -1.57
C HIS A 44 -6.39 0.11 -1.66
N VAL A 45 -7.02 0.31 -2.82
CA VAL A 45 -7.84 1.49 -3.06
C VAL A 45 -9.34 1.21 -3.07
N CYS A 46 -9.80 0.00 -3.43
CA CYS A 46 -11.25 -0.24 -3.62
C CYS A 46 -12.10 0.00 -2.37
N GLY A 47 -11.54 -0.22 -1.18
CA GLY A 47 -12.28 -0.04 0.08
C GLY A 47 -12.54 1.41 0.48
N ILE A 48 -12.01 2.42 -0.25
CA ILE A 48 -12.31 3.82 0.09
C ILE A 48 -13.73 4.24 -0.31
N SER A 49 -14.35 3.54 -1.27
CA SER A 49 -15.72 3.85 -1.71
C SER A 49 -16.52 2.59 -2.03
N LYS A 50 -17.83 2.73 -2.08
CA LYS A 50 -18.76 1.69 -2.52
C LYS A 50 -19.92 2.34 -3.30
N ASP A 51 -20.25 1.79 -4.45
CA ASP A 51 -21.41 2.22 -5.28
C ASP A 51 -21.42 3.75 -5.54
N GLY A 52 -20.23 4.33 -5.79
CA GLY A 52 -20.08 5.79 -6.02
C GLY A 52 -20.11 6.66 -4.76
N VAL A 53 -20.19 6.07 -3.57
CA VAL A 53 -20.23 6.78 -2.28
C VAL A 53 -18.92 6.59 -1.53
N ALA A 54 -18.36 7.68 -0.98
CA ALA A 54 -17.16 7.64 -0.15
C ALA A 54 -17.44 6.92 1.18
N ASN A 55 -16.67 5.88 1.48
CA ASN A 55 -16.75 5.16 2.76
C ASN A 55 -16.20 5.98 3.93
N PHE A 56 -15.32 6.94 3.65
CA PHE A 56 -14.72 7.85 4.64
C PHE A 56 -15.02 9.30 4.22
N PRO A 57 -16.22 9.81 4.55
CA PRO A 57 -16.77 11.02 3.95
C PRO A 57 -15.98 12.29 4.25
N ASN A 58 -15.19 12.30 5.35
CA ASN A 58 -14.38 13.43 5.76
C ASN A 58 -12.90 13.32 5.30
N ALA A 59 -12.50 12.17 4.78
CA ALA A 59 -11.11 11.92 4.43
C ALA A 59 -10.67 12.66 3.16
N THR A 60 -9.40 13.07 3.17
CA THR A 60 -8.63 13.38 1.96
C THR A 60 -7.72 12.20 1.65
N VAL A 61 -7.74 11.74 0.41
CA VAL A 61 -6.93 10.62 -0.08
C VAL A 61 -5.68 11.17 -0.75
N TYR A 62 -4.52 10.67 -0.33
CA TYR A 62 -3.23 11.06 -0.86
C TYR A 62 -2.53 9.88 -1.54
N VAL A 63 -1.90 10.15 -2.68
CA VAL A 63 -1.07 9.19 -3.42
C VAL A 63 0.08 9.93 -4.10
N SER A 64 1.17 9.24 -4.42
CA SER A 64 2.28 9.87 -5.13
C SER A 64 1.88 10.36 -6.52
N ASN A 65 2.51 11.43 -7.01
CA ASN A 65 2.32 11.92 -8.37
C ASN A 65 2.66 10.85 -9.42
N ASP A 66 3.71 10.07 -9.18
CA ASP A 66 4.16 9.05 -10.13
C ASP A 66 3.15 7.90 -10.24
N GLU A 67 2.52 7.54 -9.14
CA GLU A 67 1.44 6.55 -9.10
C GLU A 67 0.21 7.04 -9.86
N ALA A 68 -0.25 8.25 -9.54
CA ALA A 68 -1.38 8.86 -10.23
C ALA A 68 -1.10 9.01 -11.73
N LYS A 69 0.11 9.44 -12.11
CA LYS A 69 0.51 9.57 -13.51
C LYS A 69 0.51 8.23 -14.24
N TYR A 70 0.98 7.15 -13.59
CA TYR A 70 1.00 5.83 -14.23
C TYR A 70 -0.41 5.30 -14.47
N TRP A 71 -1.29 5.35 -13.47
CA TRP A 71 -2.61 4.73 -13.56
C TRP A 71 -3.67 5.61 -14.23
N LEU A 72 -3.55 6.94 -14.17
CA LEU A 72 -4.59 7.86 -14.63
C LEU A 72 -4.26 8.56 -15.96
N ASP A 73 -3.05 8.36 -16.53
CA ASP A 73 -2.74 8.82 -17.90
C ASP A 73 -3.53 7.98 -18.92
N PRO A 74 -4.44 8.61 -19.70
CA PRO A 74 -5.25 7.91 -20.70
C PRO A 74 -4.42 7.26 -21.82
N LYS A 75 -3.16 7.69 -21.98
CA LYS A 75 -2.25 7.18 -23.01
C LYS A 75 -1.41 6.00 -22.50
N GLN A 76 -1.45 5.68 -21.21
CA GLN A 76 -0.55 4.66 -20.63
C GLN A 76 -0.85 3.25 -21.15
N ALA A 77 -2.12 2.89 -21.31
CA ALA A 77 -2.50 1.58 -21.85
C ALA A 77 -1.85 1.30 -23.21
N ALA A 78 -1.82 2.29 -24.11
CA ALA A 78 -1.24 2.14 -25.44
C ALA A 78 0.28 1.96 -25.45
N LYS A 79 0.98 2.27 -24.35
CA LYS A 79 2.42 2.07 -24.19
C LYS A 79 2.77 0.65 -23.74
N LEU A 80 1.78 -0.12 -23.28
CA LEU A 80 1.97 -1.48 -22.77
C LEU A 80 1.87 -2.51 -23.91
N PRO A 81 2.51 -3.68 -23.75
CA PRO A 81 2.30 -4.83 -24.64
C PRO A 81 0.81 -5.18 -24.74
N LYS A 82 0.36 -5.61 -25.91
CA LYS A 82 -1.09 -5.85 -26.18
C LYS A 82 -1.74 -6.79 -25.16
N GLU A 83 -1.03 -7.83 -24.77
CA GLU A 83 -1.47 -8.83 -23.80
C GLU A 83 -1.71 -8.25 -22.39
N LYS A 84 -1.07 -7.14 -22.04
CA LYS A 84 -1.21 -6.46 -20.74
C LYS A 84 -2.29 -5.35 -20.74
N GLN A 85 -2.70 -4.87 -21.91
CA GLN A 85 -3.58 -3.70 -22.02
C GLN A 85 -4.96 -3.94 -21.39
N ALA A 86 -5.54 -5.13 -21.59
CA ALA A 86 -6.87 -5.45 -21.06
C ALA A 86 -6.87 -5.49 -19.52
N ASN A 87 -5.88 -6.16 -18.92
CA ASN A 87 -5.74 -6.23 -17.47
C ASN A 87 -5.47 -4.85 -16.85
N TYR A 88 -4.58 -4.07 -17.46
CA TYR A 88 -4.31 -2.69 -17.06
C TYR A 88 -5.59 -1.84 -17.11
N SER A 89 -6.35 -1.89 -18.20
CA SER A 89 -7.59 -1.12 -18.35
C SER A 89 -8.65 -1.50 -17.33
N GLY A 90 -8.80 -2.80 -17.03
CA GLY A 90 -9.69 -3.27 -15.97
C GLY A 90 -9.28 -2.81 -14.57
N THR A 91 -7.97 -2.73 -14.32
CA THR A 91 -7.42 -2.18 -13.07
C THR A 91 -7.71 -0.68 -12.97
N VAL A 92 -7.46 0.08 -14.05
CA VAL A 92 -7.73 1.53 -14.11
C VAL A 92 -9.20 1.84 -13.86
N GLU A 93 -10.12 1.04 -14.40
CA GLU A 93 -11.55 1.23 -14.19
C GLU A 93 -11.93 1.11 -12.71
N LYS A 94 -11.43 0.08 -12.01
CA LYS A 94 -11.63 -0.09 -10.56
C LYS A 94 -11.06 1.09 -9.76
N ILE A 95 -9.85 1.55 -10.12
CA ILE A 95 -9.22 2.71 -9.49
C ILE A 95 -10.09 3.95 -9.64
N LYS A 96 -10.53 4.25 -10.87
CA LYS A 96 -11.38 5.41 -11.17
C LYS A 96 -12.69 5.39 -10.40
N GLN A 97 -13.35 4.23 -10.34
CA GLN A 97 -14.56 4.07 -9.54
C GLN A 97 -14.32 4.34 -8.06
N ALA A 98 -13.21 3.84 -7.51
CA ALA A 98 -12.87 4.03 -6.11
C ALA A 98 -12.60 5.50 -5.75
N ILE A 99 -11.85 6.22 -6.59
CA ILE A 99 -11.43 7.61 -6.29
C ILE A 99 -12.47 8.67 -6.70
N ALA A 100 -13.42 8.33 -7.56
CA ALA A 100 -14.40 9.29 -8.11
C ALA A 100 -15.13 10.15 -7.07
N PRO A 101 -15.66 9.60 -5.94
CA PRO A 101 -16.36 10.42 -4.95
C PRO A 101 -15.43 11.40 -4.22
N TYR A 102 -14.13 11.08 -4.13
CA TYR A 102 -13.12 11.99 -3.56
C TYR A 102 -12.68 13.05 -4.56
N GLN A 103 -12.53 12.69 -5.85
CA GLN A 103 -12.23 13.66 -6.91
C GLN A 103 -13.35 14.71 -7.05
N ALA A 104 -14.60 14.26 -7.03
CA ALA A 104 -15.78 15.15 -7.11
C ALA A 104 -15.82 16.20 -6.00
N LYS A 105 -15.26 15.88 -4.82
CA LYS A 105 -15.16 16.77 -3.67
C LYS A 105 -13.78 17.45 -3.54
N GLN A 106 -12.91 17.33 -4.54
CA GLN A 106 -11.52 17.84 -4.52
C GLN A 106 -10.68 17.30 -3.34
N ARG A 107 -10.98 16.08 -2.88
CA ARG A 107 -10.31 15.39 -1.76
C ARG A 107 -9.43 14.21 -2.22
N PHE A 108 -9.14 14.08 -3.50
CA PHE A 108 -8.08 13.22 -4.02
C PHE A 108 -6.89 14.10 -4.38
N LYS A 109 -5.78 13.93 -3.68
CA LYS A 109 -4.59 14.76 -3.77
C LYS A 109 -3.38 13.93 -4.15
N THR A 110 -2.49 14.53 -4.92
CA THR A 110 -1.20 13.94 -5.24
C THR A 110 -0.07 14.77 -4.62
N TYR A 111 1.07 14.11 -4.36
CA TYR A 111 2.25 14.75 -3.76
C TYR A 111 3.54 14.20 -4.38
N LYS A 112 4.66 14.90 -4.14
CA LYS A 112 6.00 14.51 -4.57
C LYS A 112 6.81 13.98 -3.38
N LEU A 113 7.85 13.21 -3.68
CA LEU A 113 8.85 12.86 -2.67
C LEU A 113 9.46 14.13 -2.09
N GLY A 114 9.46 14.24 -0.77
CA GLY A 114 9.96 15.42 -0.03
C GLY A 114 8.88 16.38 0.44
N ASP A 115 7.63 16.25 -0.06
CA ASP A 115 6.51 17.00 0.50
C ASP A 115 6.21 16.54 1.93
N ASP A 116 5.77 17.45 2.80
CA ASP A 116 5.26 17.08 4.13
C ASP A 116 3.86 16.49 4.02
N ILE A 117 3.72 15.27 4.44
CA ILE A 117 2.43 14.58 4.47
C ILE A 117 2.07 14.29 5.93
N HIS A 118 1.50 15.30 6.59
CA HIS A 118 1.00 15.18 7.96
C HIS A 118 2.03 14.64 8.96
N GLY A 119 3.31 15.01 8.80
CA GLY A 119 4.40 14.57 9.66
C GLY A 119 4.92 13.15 9.37
N PHE A 120 4.44 12.49 8.31
CA PHE A 120 5.00 11.22 7.86
C PHE A 120 6.23 11.45 6.98
N LYS A 121 7.27 10.69 7.25
CA LYS A 121 8.38 10.59 6.31
C LYS A 121 8.01 9.63 5.19
N VAL A 122 8.04 10.12 3.98
CA VAL A 122 7.81 9.34 2.77
C VAL A 122 9.12 8.70 2.31
N ILE A 123 9.08 7.39 2.04
CA ILE A 123 10.20 6.61 1.55
C ILE A 123 9.86 6.13 0.13
N ASN A 124 10.71 6.45 -0.84
CA ASN A 124 10.55 5.93 -2.19
C ASN A 124 10.87 4.44 -2.22
N THR A 125 9.86 3.64 -2.49
CA THR A 125 9.94 2.18 -2.60
C THR A 125 9.36 1.69 -3.93
N ALA A 126 9.56 2.48 -5.00
CA ALA A 126 9.13 2.16 -6.35
C ALA A 126 9.67 0.81 -6.83
N GLY A 127 8.90 0.14 -7.69
CA GLY A 127 9.21 -1.16 -8.29
C GLY A 127 7.96 -2.01 -8.45
N HIS A 128 7.27 -2.34 -7.37
CA HIS A 128 5.96 -3.00 -7.43
C HIS A 128 4.99 -2.20 -8.30
N THR A 129 4.88 -0.91 -8.05
CA THR A 129 4.37 0.07 -9.01
C THR A 129 5.37 1.22 -9.16
N PRO A 130 5.32 2.02 -10.25
CA PRO A 130 6.27 3.11 -10.48
C PRO A 130 6.23 4.21 -9.42
N GLY A 131 5.09 4.42 -8.78
CA GLY A 131 4.90 5.43 -7.74
C GLY A 131 4.69 4.86 -6.35
N HIS A 132 5.02 3.57 -6.12
CA HIS A 132 4.89 2.95 -4.81
C HIS A 132 5.78 3.64 -3.78
N PHE A 133 5.17 4.11 -2.68
CA PHE A 133 5.87 4.71 -1.55
C PHE A 133 5.47 4.03 -0.24
N SER A 134 6.42 3.98 0.69
CA SER A 134 6.20 3.58 2.08
C SER A 134 6.15 4.83 2.97
N TYR A 135 5.52 4.71 4.14
CA TYR A 135 5.37 5.81 5.09
C TYR A 135 5.95 5.44 6.44
N GLU A 136 6.85 6.26 6.96
CA GLU A 136 7.40 6.12 8.31
C GLU A 136 6.69 7.08 9.26
N LEU A 137 6.05 6.53 10.29
CA LEU A 137 5.51 7.26 11.43
C LEU A 137 6.53 7.22 12.56
N LYS A 138 7.00 8.39 12.98
CA LYS A 138 7.84 8.53 14.16
C LYS A 138 6.99 8.93 15.35
N THR A 139 7.04 8.13 16.40
CA THR A 139 6.48 8.47 17.70
C THR A 139 7.61 8.73 18.71
N LYS A 140 7.27 9.06 19.95
CA LYS A 140 8.29 9.22 21.01
C LYS A 140 9.00 7.90 21.34
N ASP A 141 8.26 6.80 21.26
CA ASP A 141 8.68 5.51 21.78
C ASP A 141 9.03 4.53 20.65
N GLU A 142 8.49 4.73 19.44
CA GLU A 142 8.61 3.77 18.36
C GLU A 142 8.51 4.42 16.97
N ASN A 143 9.20 3.81 15.99
CA ASN A 143 9.08 4.17 14.59
C ASN A 143 8.44 3.00 13.84
N VAL A 144 7.31 3.23 13.19
CA VAL A 144 6.61 2.22 12.39
C VAL A 144 6.67 2.61 10.92
N VAL A 145 7.06 1.67 10.06
CA VAL A 145 7.05 1.86 8.61
C VAL A 145 5.92 1.03 8.00
N PHE A 146 4.99 1.71 7.34
CA PHE A 146 3.94 1.09 6.53
C PHE A 146 4.53 0.80 5.15
N ILE A 147 4.92 -0.45 4.93
CA ILE A 147 5.79 -0.81 3.78
C ILE A 147 5.04 -1.06 2.48
N GLY A 148 3.70 -1.17 2.51
CA GLY A 148 2.93 -1.54 1.33
C GLY A 148 3.38 -2.89 0.75
N ASP A 149 3.53 -2.95 -0.56
CA ASP A 149 3.75 -4.18 -1.30
C ASP A 149 5.23 -4.41 -1.65
N ILE A 150 6.11 -4.10 -0.70
CA ILE A 150 7.52 -4.54 -0.77
C ILE A 150 7.61 -6.07 -0.67
N VAL A 151 6.67 -6.70 0.04
CA VAL A 151 6.59 -8.16 0.22
C VAL A 151 5.15 -8.64 0.15
N HIS A 152 4.94 -9.81 -0.47
CA HIS A 152 3.63 -10.46 -0.59
C HIS A 152 3.61 -11.86 0.05
N SER A 153 4.70 -12.60 -0.05
CA SER A 153 4.78 -13.97 0.45
C SER A 153 5.80 -14.08 1.58
N HIS A 154 5.29 -14.32 2.81
CA HIS A 154 6.16 -14.54 3.97
C HIS A 154 6.91 -15.88 3.90
N THR A 155 6.37 -16.86 3.18
CA THR A 155 6.99 -18.19 3.05
C THR A 155 8.06 -18.27 1.98
N VAL A 156 8.11 -17.31 1.05
CA VAL A 156 9.06 -17.32 -0.08
C VAL A 156 9.99 -16.14 -0.03
N GLN A 157 9.45 -14.91 0.04
CA GLN A 157 10.25 -13.70 -0.19
C GLN A 157 11.12 -13.29 1.00
N PHE A 158 10.95 -13.88 2.17
CA PHE A 158 11.91 -13.70 3.28
C PHE A 158 13.12 -14.61 3.11
N ASP A 159 12.91 -15.86 2.70
CA ASP A 159 13.99 -16.81 2.47
C ASP A 159 14.72 -16.52 1.14
N LYS A 160 13.97 -16.14 0.09
CA LYS A 160 14.47 -15.80 -1.24
C LYS A 160 14.02 -14.41 -1.65
N PRO A 161 14.61 -13.34 -1.12
CA PRO A 161 14.13 -11.96 -1.32
C PRO A 161 14.30 -11.47 -2.76
N GLU A 162 15.08 -12.16 -3.59
CA GLU A 162 15.22 -11.91 -5.03
C GLU A 162 14.01 -12.40 -5.86
N THR A 163 13.04 -13.06 -5.24
CA THR A 163 11.86 -13.57 -5.96
C THR A 163 10.88 -12.42 -6.25
N ALA A 164 10.74 -12.09 -7.53
CA ALA A 164 9.69 -11.19 -8.01
C ALA A 164 8.32 -11.89 -8.04
N ILE A 165 7.25 -11.10 -8.10
CA ILE A 165 5.90 -11.62 -8.30
C ILE A 165 5.31 -11.12 -9.63
N GLU A 166 4.28 -11.79 -10.11
CA GLU A 166 3.64 -11.47 -11.40
C GLU A 166 3.03 -10.06 -11.43
N TYR A 167 2.63 -9.54 -10.28
CA TYR A 167 2.00 -8.22 -10.14
C TYR A 167 3.00 -7.06 -10.07
N ASP A 168 4.31 -7.33 -10.04
CA ASP A 168 5.32 -6.28 -10.07
C ASP A 168 5.37 -5.65 -11.49
N ILE A 169 5.13 -4.33 -11.57
CA ILE A 169 5.19 -3.59 -12.84
C ILE A 169 6.63 -3.55 -13.38
N ASP A 170 7.59 -3.35 -12.49
CA ASP A 170 9.03 -3.47 -12.75
C ASP A 170 9.64 -4.50 -11.80
N PRO A 171 9.66 -5.80 -12.18
CA PRO A 171 10.13 -6.87 -11.31
C PRO A 171 11.57 -6.69 -10.83
N LYS A 172 12.46 -6.19 -11.70
CA LYS A 172 13.87 -5.93 -11.35
C LYS A 172 13.96 -4.86 -10.27
N LYS A 173 13.25 -3.75 -10.46
CA LYS A 173 13.23 -2.64 -9.52
C LYS A 173 12.57 -3.03 -8.19
N ALA A 174 11.50 -3.84 -8.23
CA ALA A 174 10.83 -4.35 -7.04
C ALA A 174 11.77 -5.21 -6.18
N VAL A 175 12.55 -6.09 -6.81
CA VAL A 175 13.57 -6.90 -6.14
C VAL A 175 14.67 -6.02 -5.54
N GLU A 176 15.25 -5.08 -6.31
CA GLU A 176 16.25 -4.14 -5.81
C GLU A 176 15.75 -3.35 -4.58
N THR A 177 14.51 -2.87 -4.65
CA THR A 177 13.86 -2.15 -3.55
C THR A 177 13.70 -3.05 -2.33
N ARG A 178 13.21 -4.29 -2.50
CA ARG A 178 13.03 -5.26 -1.40
C ARG A 178 14.36 -5.59 -0.72
N LEU A 179 15.38 -5.93 -1.48
CA LEU A 179 16.71 -6.25 -0.94
C LEU A 179 17.26 -5.10 -0.10
N LYS A 180 17.19 -3.88 -0.63
CA LYS A 180 17.63 -2.67 0.07
C LYS A 180 16.83 -2.44 1.35
N GLN A 181 15.51 -2.53 1.29
CA GLN A 181 14.65 -2.23 2.44
C GLN A 181 14.73 -3.32 3.52
N PHE A 182 14.76 -4.59 3.14
CA PHE A 182 14.93 -5.68 4.09
C PHE A 182 16.25 -5.56 4.87
N ALA A 183 17.35 -5.28 4.18
CA ALA A 183 18.64 -5.05 4.82
C ALA A 183 18.56 -3.86 5.81
N ASN A 184 17.92 -2.77 5.42
CA ASN A 184 17.74 -1.59 6.25
C ASN A 184 16.87 -1.88 7.49
N PHE A 185 15.72 -2.54 7.31
CA PHE A 185 14.80 -2.87 8.39
C PHE A 185 15.44 -3.84 9.40
N ALA A 186 16.13 -4.89 8.91
CA ALA A 186 16.82 -5.84 9.77
C ALA A 186 17.96 -5.18 10.57
N LYS A 187 18.78 -4.35 9.92
CA LYS A 187 19.90 -3.64 10.56
C LYS A 187 19.43 -2.71 11.68
N ASN A 188 18.30 -2.02 11.49
CA ASN A 188 17.84 -0.99 12.42
C ASN A 188 16.79 -1.51 13.42
N GLY A 189 16.42 -2.80 13.39
CA GLY A 189 15.35 -3.35 14.22
C GLY A 189 13.99 -2.66 13.99
N GLN A 190 13.75 -2.20 12.77
CA GLN A 190 12.60 -1.37 12.44
C GLN A 190 11.29 -2.13 12.57
N THR A 191 10.31 -1.57 13.28
CA THR A 191 8.94 -2.07 13.24
C THR A 191 8.32 -1.75 11.89
N ILE A 192 7.77 -2.77 11.23
CA ILE A 192 7.07 -2.61 9.95
C ILE A 192 5.62 -3.08 10.05
N ALA A 193 4.75 -2.47 9.25
CA ALA A 193 3.37 -2.88 9.02
C ALA A 193 3.21 -3.24 7.53
N ALA A 194 2.81 -4.48 7.25
CA ALA A 194 2.77 -5.05 5.92
C ALA A 194 1.41 -5.71 5.64
N PRO A 195 0.74 -5.33 4.54
CA PRO A 195 -0.63 -5.73 4.28
C PRO A 195 -0.82 -7.20 3.88
N HIS A 196 0.19 -7.83 3.30
CA HIS A 196 0.15 -9.20 2.81
C HIS A 196 0.76 -10.24 3.75
N LEU A 197 1.25 -9.80 4.92
CA LEU A 197 1.73 -10.72 5.93
C LEU A 197 0.59 -11.24 6.83
N PRO A 198 0.74 -12.43 7.42
CA PRO A 198 -0.26 -12.96 8.34
C PRO A 198 -0.56 -11.98 9.48
N PHE A 199 -1.82 -12.00 9.96
CA PHE A 199 -2.23 -11.19 11.10
C PHE A 199 -1.23 -11.36 12.27
N PRO A 200 -0.80 -10.27 12.92
CA PRO A 200 -1.31 -8.89 12.79
C PRO A 200 -0.71 -8.08 11.63
N GLY A 201 0.19 -8.63 10.82
CA GLY A 201 0.88 -7.90 9.78
C GLY A 201 1.85 -6.83 10.29
N ILE A 202 2.13 -6.80 11.58
CA ILE A 202 3.07 -5.89 12.26
C ILE A 202 4.15 -6.70 12.92
N GLY A 203 5.40 -6.28 12.80
CA GLY A 203 6.54 -6.99 13.36
C GLY A 203 7.88 -6.46 12.88
N HIS A 204 8.89 -7.31 12.94
CA HIS A 204 10.26 -6.99 12.58
C HIS A 204 10.81 -7.96 11.54
N ILE A 205 11.82 -7.52 10.83
CA ILE A 205 12.61 -8.37 9.95
C ILE A 205 13.94 -8.64 10.65
N TYR A 206 14.29 -9.92 10.74
CA TYR A 206 15.58 -10.37 11.26
C TYR A 206 16.41 -11.03 10.17
N SER A 207 17.72 -10.88 10.21
CA SER A 207 18.66 -11.62 9.37
C SER A 207 19.92 -11.88 10.16
N ALA A 208 20.41 -13.12 10.10
CA ALA A 208 21.68 -13.51 10.70
C ALA A 208 22.86 -13.34 9.72
N ASP A 209 22.64 -13.40 8.42
CA ASP A 209 23.66 -13.46 7.36
C ASP A 209 23.57 -12.31 6.35
N GLY A 210 22.52 -11.48 6.44
CA GLY A 210 22.25 -10.38 5.49
C GLY A 210 21.78 -10.86 4.11
N LYS A 211 21.48 -12.15 3.92
CA LYS A 211 21.07 -12.74 2.65
C LYS A 211 19.66 -13.31 2.70
N SER A 212 19.36 -14.04 3.77
CA SER A 212 18.04 -14.53 4.09
C SER A 212 17.46 -13.77 5.27
N TYR A 213 16.14 -13.74 5.36
CA TYR A 213 15.42 -12.95 6.36
C TYR A 213 14.35 -13.80 7.04
N GLN A 214 13.91 -13.37 8.21
CA GLN A 214 12.84 -13.97 8.97
C GLN A 214 11.84 -12.90 9.37
N TRP A 215 10.56 -13.22 9.29
CA TRP A 215 9.49 -12.41 9.80
C TRP A 215 9.23 -12.72 11.26
N ILE A 216 9.35 -11.73 12.12
CA ILE A 216 9.10 -11.82 13.56
C ILE A 216 7.85 -10.97 13.87
N PRO A 217 6.65 -11.56 13.94
CA PRO A 217 5.44 -10.80 14.25
C PRO A 217 5.46 -10.30 15.69
N VAL A 218 4.84 -9.16 15.95
CA VAL A 218 4.57 -8.73 17.33
C VAL A 218 3.54 -9.66 17.96
N HIS A 219 3.70 -9.95 19.25
CA HIS A 219 2.72 -10.69 20.01
C HIS A 219 1.72 -9.71 20.63
N PHE A 220 0.44 -9.87 20.29
CA PHE A 220 -0.63 -9.23 21.05
C PHE A 220 -0.88 -10.07 22.30
N LYS A 221 -0.91 -9.43 23.46
CA LYS A 221 -1.52 -10.02 24.64
C LYS A 221 -3.02 -9.79 24.54
N ASP A 222 -3.77 -10.87 24.69
CA ASP A 222 -5.24 -10.81 24.82
C ASP A 222 -5.65 -10.01 26.06
#